data_783fb186cfd670326cbc773bd636d6e6
#
_entry.id   783fb186cfd670326cbc773bd636d6e6
#
_cell.length_a   1.000
_cell.length_b   1.000
_cell.length_c   1.000
_cell.angle_alpha   90.00
_cell.angle_beta   90.00
_cell.angle_gamma   90.00
#
_symmetry.space_group_name_H-M   'P 1'
#
loop_
_entity.id
_entity.type
_entity.pdbx_description
1 polymer ?
#
loop_
_entity_poly.entity_id
_entity_poly.type
_entity_poly.pdbx_seq_one_letter_code
_entity_poly.pdbx_strand_id
1 'polypeptide(L)'
;RRRVEIARALAIEPQFLLLDEPFAGIDPVSVIGIQKIIKKLARSGIGVLITDHNVRETLKVCNDAYILNNGKVIAHGAPKDIIKDKMVQKVYLGSGFKL
;
A
#
# COMPACT_ATOMS: atom_id res chain seq x y z
N ARG A 1 7.66 -15.17 -6.72
CA ARG A 1 7.61 -14.17 -5.65
C ARG A 1 6.54 -13.13 -5.95
N ARG A 2 6.58 -12.01 -5.25
CA ARG A 2 5.53 -10.99 -5.40
C ARG A 2 5.37 -10.50 -6.83
N ARG A 3 6.47 -10.20 -7.50
CA ARG A 3 6.41 -9.70 -8.88
C ARG A 3 5.86 -10.74 -9.85
N VAL A 4 6.20 -12.01 -9.63
CA VAL A 4 5.68 -13.10 -10.46
C VAL A 4 4.18 -13.25 -10.26
N GLU A 5 3.71 -13.15 -9.03
CA GLU A 5 2.29 -13.25 -8.71
C GLU A 5 1.49 -12.12 -9.36
N ILE A 6 2.02 -10.91 -9.32
CA ILE A 6 1.35 -9.75 -9.95
C ILE A 6 1.29 -9.94 -11.47
N ALA A 7 2.39 -10.36 -12.08
CA ALA A 7 2.41 -10.59 -13.52
C ALA A 7 1.44 -11.68 -13.94
N ARG A 8 1.31 -12.73 -13.13
CA ARG A 8 0.38 -13.82 -13.41
C ARG A 8 -1.06 -13.34 -13.33
N ALA A 9 -1.39 -12.51 -12.34
CA ALA A 9 -2.71 -11.92 -12.21
C ALA A 9 -3.04 -11.06 -13.44
N LEU A 10 -2.07 -10.29 -13.94
CA LEU A 10 -2.24 -9.47 -15.14
C LEU A 10 -2.56 -10.30 -16.37
N ALA A 11 -2.00 -11.51 -16.47
CA ALA A 11 -2.21 -12.36 -17.63
C ALA A 11 -3.66 -12.77 -17.81
N ILE A 12 -4.46 -12.76 -16.74
CA ILE A 12 -5.89 -13.07 -16.81
C ILE A 12 -6.76 -11.81 -16.87
N GLU A 13 -6.14 -10.65 -16.97
CA GLU A 13 -6.79 -9.34 -17.11
C GLU A 13 -7.89 -9.09 -16.08
N PRO A 14 -7.59 -9.14 -14.78
CA PRO A 14 -8.61 -8.91 -13.77
C PRO A 14 -9.04 -7.45 -13.75
N GLN A 15 -10.31 -7.21 -13.40
CA GLN A 15 -10.80 -5.86 -13.17
C GLN A 15 -10.53 -5.38 -11.75
N PHE A 16 -10.25 -6.30 -10.87
CA PHE A 16 -9.94 -6.04 -9.47
C PHE A 16 -8.85 -6.99 -9.01
N LEU A 17 -7.90 -6.47 -8.25
CA LEU A 17 -6.77 -7.24 -7.76
C LEU A 17 -6.59 -7.03 -6.27
N LEU A 18 -6.47 -8.13 -5.53
CA LEU A 18 -6.17 -8.10 -4.11
C LEU A 18 -4.71 -8.50 -3.91
N LEU A 19 -3.94 -7.64 -3.25
CA LEU A 19 -2.54 -7.90 -2.91
C LEU A 19 -2.41 -7.95 -1.39
N ASP A 20 -2.09 -9.13 -0.88
CA ASP A 20 -1.91 -9.34 0.55
C ASP A 20 -0.42 -9.29 0.89
N GLU A 21 -0.05 -8.29 1.67
CA GLU A 21 1.32 -8.06 2.13
C GLU A 21 2.36 -8.05 1.01
N PRO A 22 2.15 -7.24 -0.05
CA PRO A 22 3.08 -7.23 -1.18
C PRO A 22 4.49 -6.74 -0.83
N PHE A 23 4.65 -6.03 0.29
CA PHE A 23 5.95 -5.47 0.69
C PHE A 23 6.65 -6.28 1.77
N ALA A 24 6.04 -7.38 2.23
CA ALA A 24 6.61 -8.17 3.34
C ALA A 24 7.88 -8.89 2.89
N GLY A 25 8.95 -8.76 3.70
CA GLY A 25 10.18 -9.51 3.49
C GLY A 25 10.93 -9.18 2.20
N ILE A 26 10.74 -7.98 1.66
CA ILE A 26 11.33 -7.60 0.37
C ILE A 26 12.35 -6.48 0.60
N ASP A 27 13.46 -6.52 -0.16
CA ASP A 27 14.49 -5.50 -0.05
C ASP A 27 14.00 -4.14 -0.59
N PRO A 28 14.63 -3.03 -0.18
CA PRO A 28 14.16 -1.69 -0.57
C PRO A 28 14.09 -1.44 -2.08
N VAL A 29 15.01 -1.99 -2.84
CA VAL A 29 15.01 -1.80 -4.30
C VAL A 29 13.82 -2.49 -4.93
N SER A 30 13.52 -3.70 -4.49
CA SER A 30 12.38 -4.47 -5.00
C SER A 30 11.05 -3.85 -4.59
N VAL A 31 10.98 -3.22 -3.41
CA VAL A 31 9.79 -2.49 -2.98
C VAL A 31 9.45 -1.40 -4.00
N ILE A 32 10.45 -0.64 -4.44
CA ILE A 32 10.23 0.43 -5.43
C ILE A 32 9.67 -0.15 -6.72
N GLY A 33 10.19 -1.29 -7.17
CA GLY A 33 9.69 -1.96 -8.38
C GLY A 33 8.23 -2.37 -8.25
N ILE A 34 7.86 -2.93 -7.10
CA ILE A 34 6.48 -3.34 -6.84
C ILE A 34 5.55 -2.12 -6.79
N GLN A 35 5.99 -1.04 -6.15
CA GLN A 35 5.22 0.20 -6.10
C GLN A 35 4.92 0.74 -7.50
N LYS A 36 5.89 0.69 -8.40
CA LYS A 36 5.70 1.13 -9.78
C LYS A 36 4.66 0.27 -10.50
N ILE A 37 4.70 -1.04 -10.29
CA ILE A 37 3.74 -1.96 -10.88
C ILE A 37 2.33 -1.64 -10.38
N ILE A 38 2.17 -1.44 -9.08
CA ILE A 38 0.87 -1.13 -8.48
C ILE A 38 0.31 0.17 -9.05
N LYS A 39 1.13 1.20 -9.15
CA LYS A 39 0.69 2.47 -9.74
C LYS A 39 0.28 2.32 -11.20
N LYS A 40 1.01 1.52 -11.96
CA LYS A 40 0.67 1.27 -13.35
C LYS A 40 -0.66 0.54 -13.48
N LEU A 41 -0.91 -0.46 -12.63
CA LEU A 41 -2.18 -1.17 -12.62
C LEU A 41 -3.35 -0.23 -12.32
N ALA A 42 -3.20 0.62 -11.32
CA ALA A 42 -4.24 1.57 -10.96
C ALA A 42 -4.52 2.55 -12.11
N ARG A 43 -3.48 3.03 -12.78
CA ARG A 43 -3.64 3.92 -13.92
C ARG A 43 -4.32 3.25 -15.11
N SER A 44 -4.21 1.93 -15.18
CA SER A 44 -4.89 1.15 -16.25
C SER A 44 -6.37 0.92 -15.96
N GLY A 45 -6.88 1.41 -14.84
CA GLY A 45 -8.28 1.23 -14.49
C GLY A 45 -8.57 0.00 -13.67
N ILE A 46 -7.54 -0.71 -13.21
CA ILE A 46 -7.72 -1.88 -12.36
C ILE A 46 -7.87 -1.42 -10.91
N GLY A 47 -8.92 -1.88 -10.22
CA GLY A 47 -9.08 -1.63 -8.80
C GLY A 47 -8.08 -2.48 -8.02
N VAL A 48 -7.27 -1.86 -7.17
CA VAL A 48 -6.26 -2.57 -6.39
C VAL A 48 -6.53 -2.36 -4.91
N LEU A 49 -6.68 -3.46 -4.18
CA LEU A 49 -6.78 -3.44 -2.73
C LEU A 49 -5.51 -4.05 -2.15
N ILE A 50 -4.84 -3.29 -1.27
CA ILE A 50 -3.61 -3.73 -0.63
C ILE A 50 -3.86 -3.87 0.86
N THR A 51 -3.45 -5.01 1.42
CA THR A 51 -3.39 -5.18 2.88
C THR A 51 -1.93 -5.38 3.25
N ASP A 52 -1.41 -4.51 4.13
CA ASP A 52 -0.02 -4.61 4.54
C ASP A 52 0.15 -3.86 5.85
N HIS A 53 1.02 -4.36 6.72
CA HIS A 53 1.37 -3.65 7.93
C HIS A 53 2.53 -2.67 7.72
N ASN A 54 3.10 -2.67 6.53
CA ASN A 54 4.14 -1.70 6.16
C ASN A 54 3.48 -0.41 5.71
N VAL A 55 3.04 0.39 6.69
CA VAL A 55 2.22 1.57 6.45
C VAL A 55 2.94 2.58 5.55
N ARG A 56 4.23 2.81 5.79
CA ARG A 56 4.99 3.81 5.02
C ARG A 56 4.97 3.52 3.51
N GLU A 57 5.25 2.27 3.15
CA GLU A 57 5.35 1.92 1.73
C GLU A 57 3.97 1.86 1.07
N THR A 58 2.97 1.42 1.83
CA THR A 58 1.60 1.36 1.31
C THR A 58 1.03 2.75 1.05
N LEU A 59 1.26 3.71 1.95
CA LEU A 59 0.76 5.07 1.76
C LEU A 59 1.33 5.74 0.52
N LYS A 60 2.49 5.30 0.05
CA LYS A 60 3.10 5.88 -1.16
C LYS A 60 2.38 5.49 -2.45
N VAL A 61 1.55 4.46 -2.42
CA VAL A 61 0.91 3.95 -3.65
C VAL A 61 -0.62 3.95 -3.61
N CYS A 62 -1.24 4.17 -2.46
CA CYS A 62 -2.69 4.12 -2.36
C CYS A 62 -3.31 5.52 -2.53
N ASN A 63 -4.59 5.53 -2.90
CA ASN A 63 -5.37 6.77 -3.01
C ASN A 63 -6.20 7.00 -1.76
N ASP A 64 -6.50 5.94 -1.03
CA ASP A 64 -7.33 5.97 0.16
C ASP A 64 -6.89 4.83 1.05
N ALA A 65 -6.88 5.04 2.35
CA ALA A 65 -6.40 4.02 3.27
C ALA A 65 -7.18 4.01 4.57
N TYR A 66 -7.26 2.82 5.16
CA TYR A 66 -7.76 2.62 6.51
C TYR A 66 -6.60 2.13 7.35
N ILE A 67 -6.34 2.79 8.48
CA ILE A 67 -5.30 2.37 9.41
C ILE A 67 -5.96 1.67 10.59
N LEU A 68 -5.53 0.45 10.84
CA LEU A 68 -6.08 -0.37 11.92
C LEU A 68 -5.05 -0.52 13.05
N ASN A 69 -5.53 -0.47 14.27
CA ASN A 69 -4.70 -0.74 15.44
C ASN A 69 -5.57 -1.41 16.50
N ASN A 70 -5.13 -2.55 17.00
CA ASN A 70 -5.87 -3.34 17.99
C ASN A 70 -7.32 -3.61 17.55
N GLY A 71 -7.50 -3.95 16.27
CA GLY A 71 -8.82 -4.28 15.74
C GLY A 71 -9.75 -3.10 15.51
N LYS A 72 -9.24 -1.88 15.62
CA LYS A 72 -10.04 -0.67 15.42
C LYS A 72 -9.46 0.19 14.32
N VAL A 73 -10.34 0.87 13.57
CA VAL A 73 -9.91 1.87 12.60
C VAL A 73 -9.52 3.13 13.37
N ILE A 74 -8.26 3.53 13.29
CA ILE A 74 -7.78 4.74 13.97
C ILE A 74 -7.64 5.92 13.02
N ALA A 75 -7.64 5.67 11.71
CA ALA A 75 -7.58 6.74 10.71
C ALA A 75 -8.10 6.20 9.37
N HIS A 76 -8.69 7.09 8.59
CA HIS A 76 -9.18 6.77 7.24
C HIS A 76 -9.10 8.03 6.38
N GLY A 77 -8.65 7.90 5.16
CA GLY A 77 -8.61 9.01 4.22
C GLY A 77 -7.46 8.91 3.24
N ALA A 78 -7.20 10.02 2.56
CA ALA A 78 -6.07 10.10 1.64
C ALA A 78 -4.75 10.06 2.40
N PRO A 79 -3.69 9.55 1.77
CA PRO A 79 -2.38 9.47 2.44
C PRO A 79 -1.90 10.79 3.03
N LYS A 80 -2.13 11.91 2.33
CA LYS A 80 -1.70 13.23 2.80
C LYS A 80 -2.37 13.62 4.12
N ASP A 81 -3.58 13.11 4.38
CA ASP A 81 -4.29 13.39 5.61
C ASP A 81 -3.89 12.41 6.70
N ILE A 82 -3.65 11.16 6.33
CA ILE A 82 -3.25 10.11 7.27
C ILE A 82 -1.90 10.43 7.90
N ILE A 83 -0.95 10.95 7.13
CA ILE A 83 0.38 11.26 7.69
C ILE A 83 0.35 12.40 8.71
N LYS A 84 -0.73 13.17 8.74
CA LYS A 84 -0.92 14.24 9.72
C LYS A 84 -1.55 13.74 11.02
N ASP A 85 -2.10 12.55 11.01
CA ASP A 85 -2.75 11.97 12.20
C ASP A 85 -1.69 11.65 13.25
N LYS A 86 -1.86 12.21 14.45
CA LYS A 86 -0.87 12.06 15.51
C LYS A 86 -0.75 10.64 16.02
N MET A 87 -1.85 9.90 16.07
CA MET A 87 -1.82 8.50 16.49
C MET A 87 -1.06 7.65 15.48
N VAL A 88 -1.31 7.87 14.18
CA VAL A 88 -0.60 7.16 13.13
C VAL A 88 0.89 7.47 13.17
N GLN A 89 1.26 8.74 13.36
CA GLN A 89 2.66 9.13 13.49
C GLN A 89 3.32 8.41 14.67
N LYS A 90 2.63 8.39 15.80
CA LYS A 90 3.17 7.79 17.01
C LYS A 90 3.37 6.27 16.86
N VAL A 91 2.41 5.59 16.27
CA VAL A 91 2.39 4.13 16.23
C VAL A 91 3.17 3.57 15.04
N TYR A 92 3.09 4.20 13.87
CA TYR A 92 3.58 3.62 12.63
C TYR A 92 4.64 4.43 11.89
N LEU A 93 4.61 5.76 11.94
CA LEU A 93 5.42 6.57 11.03
C LEU A 93 6.59 7.29 11.67
N GLY A 94 6.45 7.66 12.93
CA GLY A 94 7.41 8.56 13.55
C GLY A 94 7.16 9.99 13.09
N SER A 95 7.75 10.95 13.81
CA SER A 95 7.58 12.36 13.46
C SER A 95 8.40 12.70 12.21
N GLY A 96 7.86 13.60 11.39
CA GLY A 96 8.58 14.08 10.23
C GLY A 96 8.51 13.19 8.99
N PHE A 97 7.73 12.11 9.03
CA PHE A 97 7.57 11.27 7.85
C PHE A 97 6.89 12.06 6.72
N LYS A 98 7.41 11.93 5.51
CA LYS A 98 6.86 12.56 4.29
C LYS A 98 6.69 11.53 3.20
N LEU A 99 5.68 11.72 2.39
CA LEU A 99 5.43 10.84 1.25
C LEU A 99 6.32 11.14 0.05
#